data_964a7e679ef4328857aa2f3cd5fd8e40
#
_entry.id   964a7e679ef4328857aa2f3cd5fd8e40
#
_cell.length_a   1.000
_cell.length_b   1.000
_cell.length_c   1.000
_cell.angle_alpha   90.00
_cell.angle_beta   90.00
_cell.angle_gamma   90.00
#
_symmetry.space_group_name_H-M   'P 1'
#
loop_
_entity.id
_entity.type
_entity.pdbx_description
1 polymer ?
#
loop_
_entity_poly.entity_id
_entity_poly.type
_entity_poly.pdbx_seq_one_letter_code
_entity_poly.pdbx_strand_id
1 'polypeptide(L)'
;VAHPDPNLVTNLKKLHERQTKVEELIAAHQIALGMTGEEVAASLGKPTRKSSKLSAGGKEEKLEYVIYERVPQYNTSLDAFGRPFQTVTYIKVETGSMAVNLKDNVVDTIEETKGNPLGNGGVKIIPGPMVFGF
;
A
#
# COMPACT_ATOMS: atom_id res chain seq x y z
N VAL A 1 31.56 -2.08 -37.20
CA VAL A 1 30.96 -1.41 -36.06
C VAL A 1 29.57 -1.98 -35.79
N ALA A 2 29.37 -2.52 -34.64
CA ALA A 2 28.06 -3.03 -34.27
C ALA A 2 27.14 -1.89 -33.95
N HIS A 3 26.00 -1.86 -34.61
CA HIS A 3 24.94 -0.90 -34.28
C HIS A 3 24.05 -1.52 -33.21
N PRO A 4 23.62 -0.73 -32.20
CA PRO A 4 22.70 -1.25 -31.21
C PRO A 4 21.37 -1.61 -31.88
N ASP A 5 20.79 -2.71 -31.39
CA ASP A 5 19.46 -3.11 -31.83
C ASP A 5 18.44 -2.01 -31.43
N PRO A 6 17.67 -1.45 -32.39
CA PRO A 6 16.66 -0.44 -32.05
C PRO A 6 15.65 -0.93 -31.01
N ASN A 7 15.30 -2.21 -31.03
CA ASN A 7 14.38 -2.78 -30.03
C ASN A 7 15.01 -2.81 -28.64
N LEU A 8 16.31 -3.09 -28.55
CA LEU A 8 17.02 -3.07 -27.27
C LEU A 8 17.04 -1.66 -26.68
N VAL A 9 17.33 -0.65 -27.48
CA VAL A 9 17.35 0.75 -27.05
C VAL A 9 15.96 1.17 -26.59
N THR A 10 14.92 0.81 -27.31
CA THR A 10 13.53 1.11 -26.94
C THR A 10 13.15 0.43 -25.63
N ASN A 11 13.53 -0.84 -25.45
CA ASN A 11 13.26 -1.58 -24.23
C ASN A 11 13.99 -0.99 -23.02
N LEU A 12 15.22 -0.55 -23.18
CA LEU A 12 15.98 0.11 -22.12
C LEU A 12 15.32 1.43 -21.70
N LYS A 13 14.82 2.22 -22.66
CA LYS A 13 14.06 3.43 -22.36
C LYS A 13 12.81 3.13 -21.57
N LYS A 14 12.05 2.12 -21.97
CA LYS A 14 10.83 1.72 -21.26
C LYS A 14 11.12 1.25 -19.85
N LEU A 15 12.19 0.49 -19.64
CA LEU A 15 12.62 0.08 -18.32
C LEU A 15 12.99 1.28 -17.45
N HIS A 16 13.69 2.24 -18.01
CA HIS A 16 14.06 3.46 -17.29
C HIS A 16 12.84 4.29 -16.92
N GLU A 17 11.91 4.47 -17.83
CA GLU A 17 10.64 5.16 -17.58
C GLU A 17 9.83 4.47 -16.48
N ARG A 18 9.75 3.15 -16.53
CA ARG A 18 9.09 2.36 -15.50
C ARG A 18 9.75 2.58 -14.14
N GLN A 19 11.05 2.49 -14.07
CA GLN A 19 11.79 2.68 -12.83
C GLN A 19 11.57 4.07 -12.25
N THR A 20 11.62 5.10 -13.07
CA THR A 20 11.37 6.48 -12.65
C THR A 20 9.94 6.63 -12.09
N LYS A 21 8.97 6.05 -12.77
CA LYS A 21 7.58 6.12 -12.33
C LYS A 21 7.35 5.36 -11.04
N VAL A 22 7.97 4.19 -10.89
CA VAL A 22 7.92 3.41 -9.66
C VAL A 22 8.56 4.17 -8.50
N GLU A 23 9.69 4.81 -8.73
CA GLU A 23 10.36 5.61 -7.71
C GLU A 23 9.48 6.77 -7.25
N GLU A 24 8.78 7.42 -8.17
CA GLU A 24 7.83 8.48 -7.85
C GLU A 24 6.66 7.95 -7.00
N LEU A 25 6.13 6.78 -7.35
CA LEU A 25 5.06 6.14 -6.59
C LEU A 25 5.53 5.76 -5.19
N ILE A 26 6.72 5.20 -5.06
CA ILE A 26 7.30 4.84 -3.76
C ILE A 26 7.48 6.09 -2.89
N ALA A 27 8.01 7.16 -3.46
CA ALA A 27 8.22 8.41 -2.72
C ALA A 27 6.89 9.02 -2.26
N ALA A 28 5.82 8.83 -3.01
CA ALA A 28 4.50 9.33 -2.68
C ALA A 28 3.67 8.34 -1.84
N HIS A 29 4.22 7.20 -1.48
CA HIS A 29 3.51 6.10 -0.80
C HIS A 29 2.25 5.66 -1.55
N GLN A 30 2.39 5.51 -2.85
CA GLN A 30 1.32 5.08 -3.75
C GLN A 30 1.63 3.71 -4.33
N ILE A 31 0.59 3.00 -4.74
CA ILE A 31 0.72 1.71 -5.42
C ILE A 31 -0.12 1.70 -6.69
N ALA A 32 0.27 0.85 -7.61
CA ALA A 32 -0.46 0.64 -8.87
C ALA A 32 -0.35 -0.83 -9.29
N LEU A 33 -1.27 -1.24 -10.16
CA LEU A 33 -1.20 -2.57 -10.77
C LEU A 33 0.09 -2.69 -11.59
N GLY A 34 0.73 -3.84 -11.54
CA GLY A 34 1.98 -4.09 -12.24
C GLY A 34 3.24 -3.88 -11.42
N MET A 35 3.14 -3.35 -10.20
CA MET A 35 4.26 -3.25 -9.28
C MET A 35 4.63 -4.63 -8.74
N THR A 36 5.92 -4.82 -8.41
CA THR A 36 6.36 -6.05 -7.76
C THR A 36 6.10 -6.00 -6.26
N GLY A 37 6.19 -7.17 -5.59
CA GLY A 37 6.03 -7.23 -4.14
C GLY A 37 7.06 -6.38 -3.39
N GLU A 38 8.29 -6.35 -3.87
CA GLU A 38 9.36 -5.53 -3.29
C GLU A 38 9.04 -4.04 -3.44
N GLU A 39 8.51 -3.64 -4.57
CA GLU A 39 8.12 -2.25 -4.83
C GLU A 39 6.96 -1.81 -3.94
N VAL A 40 5.99 -2.70 -3.75
CA VAL A 40 4.88 -2.44 -2.81
C VAL A 40 5.41 -2.29 -1.38
N ALA A 41 6.30 -3.17 -0.95
CA ALA A 41 6.91 -3.07 0.38
C ALA A 41 7.73 -1.80 0.55
N ALA A 42 8.42 -1.36 -0.49
CA ALA A 42 9.17 -0.10 -0.45
C ALA A 42 8.22 1.11 -0.35
N SER A 43 7.05 1.03 -0.96
CA SER A 43 6.06 2.12 -0.93
C SER A 43 5.27 2.16 0.36
N LEU A 44 4.76 1.03 0.82
CA LEU A 44 3.82 0.95 1.93
C LEU A 44 4.43 0.41 3.22
N GLY A 45 5.63 -0.15 3.14
CA GLY A 45 6.25 -0.79 4.27
C GLY A 45 5.77 -2.22 4.48
N LYS A 46 5.93 -2.73 5.69
CA LYS A 46 5.54 -4.09 6.04
C LYS A 46 4.02 -4.23 6.09
N PRO A 47 3.44 -5.26 5.47
CA PRO A 47 2.01 -5.49 5.59
C PRO A 47 1.64 -5.93 7.01
N THR A 48 0.40 -5.65 7.39
CA THR A 48 -0.15 -6.09 8.67
C THR A 48 -0.27 -7.61 8.70
N ARG A 49 -0.69 -8.20 7.59
CA ARG A 49 -0.75 -9.65 7.40
C ARG A 49 -0.28 -10.00 6.00
N LYS A 50 0.33 -11.16 5.89
CA LYS A 50 0.77 -11.70 4.62
C LYS A 50 0.34 -13.15 4.52
N SER A 51 -0.31 -13.50 3.43
CA SER A 51 -0.62 -14.88 3.12
C SER A 51 -0.13 -15.22 1.73
N SER A 52 0.24 -16.46 1.51
CA SER A 52 0.70 -16.91 0.20
C SER A 52 0.13 -18.28 -0.12
N LYS A 53 -0.10 -18.52 -1.40
CA LYS A 53 -0.61 -19.77 -1.91
C LYS A 53 0.19 -20.16 -3.15
N LEU A 54 0.75 -21.36 -3.12
CA LEU A 54 1.43 -21.93 -4.27
C LEU A 54 0.52 -22.95 -4.92
N SER A 55 0.27 -22.78 -6.19
CA SER A 55 -0.56 -23.69 -6.98
C SER A 55 0.11 -24.01 -8.31
N ALA A 56 -0.48 -24.95 -9.06
CA ALA A 56 0.00 -25.29 -10.39
C ALA A 56 -0.04 -24.09 -11.37
N GLY A 57 -0.91 -23.12 -11.10
CA GLY A 57 -1.03 -21.91 -11.91
C GLY A 57 -0.06 -20.79 -11.52
N GLY A 58 0.78 -20.98 -10.48
CA GLY A 58 1.72 -19.98 -10.03
C GLY A 58 1.62 -19.68 -8.54
N LYS A 59 2.37 -18.67 -8.12
CA LYS A 59 2.36 -18.22 -6.72
C LYS A 59 1.45 -17.01 -6.57
N GLU A 60 0.53 -17.10 -5.62
CA GLU A 60 -0.35 -15.99 -5.25
C GLU A 60 -0.02 -15.53 -3.84
N GLU A 61 0.10 -14.23 -3.66
CA GLU A 61 0.33 -13.62 -2.36
C GLU A 61 -0.72 -12.55 -2.10
N LYS A 62 -1.12 -12.43 -0.84
CA LYS A 62 -2.03 -11.38 -0.40
C LYS A 62 -1.37 -10.61 0.72
N LEU A 63 -1.19 -9.32 0.50
CA LEU A 63 -0.65 -8.40 1.50
C LEU A 63 -1.81 -7.56 2.03
N GLU A 64 -2.07 -7.67 3.32
CA GLU A 64 -3.14 -6.89 3.95
C GLU A 64 -2.54 -5.75 4.74
N TYR A 65 -3.03 -4.55 4.46
CA TYR A 65 -2.67 -3.33 5.18
C TYR A 65 -3.91 -2.81 5.87
N VAL A 66 -3.83 -2.70 7.19
CA VAL A 66 -4.93 -2.18 8.00
C VAL A 66 -4.61 -0.73 8.36
N ILE A 67 -5.58 0.14 8.15
CA ILE A 67 -5.45 1.56 8.45
C ILE A 67 -6.07 1.82 9.80
N TYR A 68 -5.29 2.41 10.71
CA TYR A 68 -5.73 2.74 12.05
C TYR A 68 -5.73 4.25 12.23
N GLU A 69 -6.67 4.74 13.01
CA GLU A 69 -6.68 6.11 13.49
C GLU A 69 -6.61 6.15 15.01
N ARG A 70 -5.97 7.18 15.52
CA ARG A 70 -5.97 7.46 16.94
C ARG A 70 -7.19 8.34 17.25
N VAL A 71 -8.10 7.76 18.00
CA VAL A 71 -9.35 8.44 18.38
C VAL A 71 -9.28 8.77 19.86
N PRO A 72 -9.59 10.01 20.25
CA PRO A 72 -9.64 10.37 21.65
C PRO A 72 -10.81 9.70 22.34
N GLN A 73 -10.55 9.14 23.51
CA GLN A 73 -11.57 8.59 24.39
C GLN A 73 -11.57 9.39 25.67
N TYR A 74 -12.70 9.98 26.00
CA TYR A 74 -12.86 10.80 27.18
C TYR A 74 -13.39 9.97 28.34
N ASN A 75 -12.71 10.04 29.46
CA ASN A 75 -13.10 9.32 30.69
C ASN A 75 -13.24 10.34 31.82
N THR A 76 -14.23 10.15 32.67
CA THR A 76 -14.41 10.94 33.87
C THR A 76 -13.88 10.16 35.06
N SER A 77 -13.02 10.80 35.83
CA SER A 77 -12.46 10.24 37.05
C SER A 77 -12.68 11.21 38.21
N LEU A 78 -12.52 10.72 39.42
CA LEU A 78 -12.64 11.56 40.63
C LEU A 78 -11.26 11.82 41.19
N ASP A 79 -11.00 13.05 41.63
CA ASP A 79 -9.77 13.38 42.35
C ASP A 79 -9.85 12.93 43.81
N ALA A 80 -8.80 13.21 44.59
CA ALA A 80 -8.73 12.83 46.01
C ALA A 80 -9.81 13.47 46.86
N PHE A 81 -10.43 14.54 46.37
CA PHE A 81 -11.52 15.27 47.05
C PHE A 81 -12.90 14.94 46.49
N GLY A 82 -13.00 13.93 45.64
CA GLY A 82 -14.26 13.52 45.04
C GLY A 82 -14.76 14.42 43.91
N ARG A 83 -13.92 15.32 43.40
CA ARG A 83 -14.31 16.22 42.32
C ARG A 83 -14.10 15.55 40.97
N PRO A 84 -15.06 15.64 40.04
CA PRO A 84 -14.91 15.04 38.73
C PRO A 84 -13.90 15.81 37.88
N PHE A 85 -13.08 15.08 37.14
CA PHE A 85 -12.21 15.63 36.12
C PHE A 85 -12.17 14.69 34.91
N GLN A 86 -11.92 15.24 33.73
CA GLN A 86 -11.83 14.47 32.50
C GLN A 86 -10.40 14.11 32.19
N THR A 87 -10.20 12.85 31.78
CA THR A 87 -8.95 12.37 31.23
C THR A 87 -9.16 11.99 29.76
N VAL A 88 -8.12 12.17 28.96
CA VAL A 88 -8.15 11.83 27.55
C VAL A 88 -7.18 10.70 27.28
N THR A 89 -7.66 9.61 26.73
CA THR A 89 -6.86 8.48 26.28
C THR A 89 -7.05 8.33 24.79
N TYR A 90 -5.99 8.02 24.08
CA TYR A 90 -6.07 7.76 22.63
C TYR A 90 -6.07 6.27 22.38
N ILE A 91 -7.06 5.80 21.65
CA ILE A 91 -7.16 4.40 21.24
C ILE A 91 -6.99 4.29 19.74
N LYS A 92 -6.45 3.16 19.29
CA LYS A 92 -6.35 2.86 17.87
C LYS A 92 -7.62 2.18 17.41
N VAL A 93 -8.27 2.75 16.42
CA VAL A 93 -9.47 2.21 15.81
C VAL A 93 -9.19 1.90 14.34
N GLU A 94 -9.56 0.70 13.91
CA GLU A 94 -9.45 0.32 12.50
C GLU A 94 -10.48 1.08 11.69
N THR A 95 -10.02 1.88 10.73
CA THR A 95 -10.88 2.70 9.88
C THR A 95 -10.99 2.18 8.47
N GLY A 96 -10.11 1.29 8.07
CA GLY A 96 -10.15 0.70 6.75
C GLY A 96 -9.07 -0.34 6.58
N SER A 97 -9.12 -1.06 5.48
CA SER A 97 -8.10 -2.03 5.13
C SER A 97 -7.91 -2.06 3.61
N MET A 98 -6.75 -2.51 3.19
CA MET A 98 -6.43 -2.67 1.79
C MET A 98 -5.74 -4.00 1.61
N ALA A 99 -6.17 -4.76 0.61
CA ALA A 99 -5.56 -6.02 0.24
C ALA A 99 -4.89 -5.86 -1.13
N VAL A 100 -3.61 -6.17 -1.18
CA VAL A 100 -2.84 -6.18 -2.42
C VAL A 100 -2.60 -7.63 -2.79
N ASN A 101 -3.20 -8.05 -3.89
CA ASN A 101 -3.06 -9.41 -4.39
C ASN A 101 -1.97 -9.44 -5.47
N LEU A 102 -0.95 -10.26 -5.25
CA LEU A 102 0.12 -10.46 -6.21
C LEU A 102 -0.01 -11.83 -6.84
N LYS A 103 0.23 -11.88 -8.15
CA LYS A 103 0.35 -13.13 -8.89
C LYS A 103 1.73 -13.15 -9.52
N ASP A 104 2.51 -14.19 -9.22
CA ASP A 104 3.89 -14.33 -9.66
C ASP A 104 4.71 -13.06 -9.35
N ASN A 105 4.55 -12.55 -8.12
CA ASN A 105 5.25 -11.38 -7.59
C ASN A 105 4.89 -10.03 -8.25
N VAL A 106 3.78 -9.98 -8.96
CA VAL A 106 3.30 -8.75 -9.61
C VAL A 106 1.89 -8.43 -9.11
N VAL A 107 1.65 -7.18 -8.78
CA VAL A 107 0.32 -6.74 -8.33
C VAL A 107 -0.70 -6.97 -9.43
N ASP A 108 -1.66 -7.83 -9.14
CA ASP A 108 -2.74 -8.21 -10.05
C ASP A 108 -4.06 -7.51 -9.70
N THR A 109 -4.35 -7.41 -8.41
CA THR A 109 -5.58 -6.82 -7.92
C THR A 109 -5.32 -6.04 -6.64
N ILE A 110 -6.00 -4.91 -6.50
CA ILE A 110 -5.99 -4.11 -5.28
C ILE A 110 -7.42 -3.98 -4.80
N GLU A 111 -7.69 -4.46 -3.58
CA GLU A 111 -9.01 -4.35 -2.97
C GLU A 111 -8.93 -3.39 -1.79
N GLU A 112 -9.77 -2.39 -1.78
CA GLU A 112 -9.86 -1.44 -0.69
C GLU A 112 -11.18 -1.61 0.01
N THR A 113 -11.12 -1.91 1.31
CA THR A 113 -12.30 -1.90 2.16
C THR A 113 -12.49 -0.49 2.67
N LYS A 114 -13.72 -0.08 2.77
CA LYS A 114 -14.21 1.22 3.12
C LYS A 114 -13.25 2.03 3.98
N GLY A 115 -12.73 3.08 3.38
CA GLY A 115 -11.71 3.88 3.99
C GLY A 115 -12.19 4.78 5.11
N ASN A 116 -11.25 5.49 5.64
CA ASN A 116 -11.42 6.44 6.71
C ASN A 116 -12.43 7.54 6.34
N PRO A 117 -13.48 7.75 7.12
CA PRO A 117 -14.42 8.85 6.89
C PRO A 117 -13.78 10.23 6.94
N LEU A 118 -12.61 10.38 7.57
CA LEU A 118 -11.88 11.65 7.62
C LEU A 118 -11.04 11.91 6.38
N GLY A 119 -10.92 10.92 5.51
CA GLY A 119 -10.39 11.10 4.16
C GLY A 119 -8.88 11.26 3.98
N ASN A 120 -8.11 11.36 5.05
CA ASN A 120 -6.69 11.70 4.95
C ASN A 120 -5.72 10.60 5.40
N GLY A 121 -6.22 9.48 5.88
CA GLY A 121 -5.38 8.42 6.43
C GLY A 121 -5.08 7.28 5.49
N GLY A 122 -5.64 7.28 4.30
CA GLY A 122 -5.55 6.16 3.38
C GLY A 122 -4.35 6.23 2.45
N VAL A 123 -4.02 5.07 1.92
CA VAL A 123 -3.02 4.95 0.85
C VAL A 123 -3.67 5.33 -0.47
N LYS A 124 -2.95 6.11 -1.28
CA LYS A 124 -3.45 6.47 -2.60
C LYS A 124 -3.25 5.32 -3.57
N ILE A 125 -4.32 4.94 -4.25
CA ILE A 125 -4.30 3.91 -5.27
C ILE A 125 -4.42 4.59 -6.63
N ILE A 126 -3.51 4.25 -7.54
CA ILE A 126 -3.56 4.76 -8.89
C ILE A 126 -4.54 3.91 -9.68
N PRO A 127 -5.63 4.49 -10.23
CA PRO A 127 -6.59 3.72 -11.01
C PRO A 127 -5.97 3.22 -12.31
N GLY A 128 -6.25 1.97 -12.62
CA GLY A 128 -5.76 1.32 -13.83
C GLY A 128 -4.35 0.74 -13.67
N PRO A 129 -3.94 -0.08 -14.62
CA PRO A 129 -2.64 -0.73 -14.60
C PRO A 129 -1.53 0.23 -15.00
N MET A 130 -0.31 -0.05 -14.49
CA MET A 130 0.90 0.59 -14.97
C MET A 130 1.28 -0.07 -16.30
N VAL A 131 1.03 0.63 -17.40
CA VAL A 131 1.34 0.13 -18.74
C VAL A 131 2.62 0.76 -19.24
N PHE A 132 3.61 -0.05 -19.56
CA PHE A 132 4.89 0.40 -20.06
C PHE A 132 5.19 -0.04 -21.48
N GLY A 133 4.25 -0.71 -22.12
CA GLY A 133 4.32 -1.05 -23.53
C GLY A 133 5.38 -2.06 -23.93
N PHE A 134 5.74 -2.96 -23.05
CA PHE A 134 6.64 -4.05 -23.37
C PHE A 134 5.99 -5.14 -24.19
#